data_bc7dd8d634785ba73c265a4c65090aca
#
_entry.id   bc7dd8d634785ba73c265a4c65090aca
#
_cell.length_a   1.000
_cell.length_b   1.000
_cell.length_c   1.000
_cell.angle_alpha   90.00
_cell.angle_beta   90.00
_cell.angle_gamma   90.00
#
_symmetry.space_group_name_H-M   'P 1'
#
loop_
_entity.id
_entity.type
_entity.pdbx_description
1 polymer ?
#
loop_
_entity_poly.entity_id
_entity_poly.type
_entity_poly.pdbx_seq_one_letter_code
_entity_poly.pdbx_strand_id
1 'polypeptide(L)'
;MPALQHIVTDRPAVPAGERAGDRGWFLLDSRWEDDVWILAPGNALEERQPVRLRWDFDLRDGRRFTDERYAALRETSRQLVALIRSRSLSTGLPLRPSTVAQYFHTLRCLLQWMDGEGFSRFGALDPPALLEFQQWLRTRPLTGHPSQRAPGTVQRHLYLFAYFHRFRGELDDSVCFDPFAGHDQRQAAGYHEGLRRPWPYTPDTVAVALVQAAIDILTRDAPIVLRAWPTYRQAATGGRGAGHAHTGRATRALRSASAGIPDGDSPVRSVRELVLRTDLLYAACFVVISYLVGPRVSEILH
;
A
#
# COMPACT_ATOMS: atom_id res chain seq x y z
N MET A 1 -12.52 18.46 -32.28
CA MET A 1 -12.00 17.48 -31.30
C MET A 1 -13.13 17.16 -30.32
N PRO A 2 -13.69 15.95 -30.28
CA PRO A 2 -14.76 15.63 -29.35
C PRO A 2 -14.22 15.47 -27.93
N ALA A 3 -14.93 16.07 -26.98
CA ALA A 3 -14.66 16.02 -25.56
C ALA A 3 -14.71 14.56 -25.06
N LEU A 4 -13.64 14.14 -24.38
CA LEU A 4 -13.63 12.92 -23.58
C LEU A 4 -14.66 13.09 -22.44
N GLN A 5 -15.81 12.48 -22.62
CA GLN A 5 -16.78 12.31 -21.56
C GLN A 5 -16.12 11.45 -20.46
N HIS A 6 -16.01 12.02 -19.27
CA HIS A 6 -15.66 11.32 -18.06
C HIS A 6 -16.62 10.14 -17.88
N ILE A 7 -16.11 8.92 -18.00
CA ILE A 7 -16.78 7.73 -17.48
C ILE A 7 -16.69 7.85 -15.96
N VAL A 8 -17.66 8.54 -15.38
CA VAL A 8 -17.97 8.43 -13.95
C VAL A 8 -18.52 7.02 -13.78
N THR A 9 -17.69 6.11 -13.30
CA THR A 9 -18.18 4.83 -12.78
C THR A 9 -19.10 5.16 -11.63
N ASP A 10 -20.38 4.96 -11.86
CA ASP A 10 -21.47 5.09 -10.90
C ASP A 10 -21.26 4.03 -9.80
N ARG A 11 -20.44 4.37 -8.81
CA ARG A 11 -20.34 3.61 -7.57
C ARG A 11 -21.54 4.03 -6.73
N PRO A 12 -22.39 3.12 -6.28
CA PRO A 12 -23.45 3.48 -5.35
C PRO A 12 -22.77 4.13 -4.14
N ALA A 13 -22.99 5.42 -3.97
CA ALA A 13 -22.61 6.14 -2.78
C ALA A 13 -23.38 5.48 -1.64
N VAL A 14 -22.65 4.78 -0.77
CA VAL A 14 -23.26 4.23 0.44
C VAL A 14 -23.74 5.41 1.26
N PRO A 15 -25.05 5.53 1.52
CA PRO A 15 -25.61 6.67 2.23
C PRO A 15 -24.91 6.85 3.58
N ALA A 16 -24.45 8.06 3.85
CA ALA A 16 -23.68 8.40 5.05
C ALA A 16 -24.47 8.16 6.36
N GLY A 17 -25.77 7.92 6.30
CA GLY A 17 -26.65 7.75 7.46
C GLY A 17 -26.83 6.33 7.98
N GLU A 18 -26.63 5.30 7.15
CA GLU A 18 -26.94 3.90 7.57
C GLU A 18 -25.76 3.17 8.22
N ARG A 19 -24.56 3.73 8.21
CA ARG A 19 -23.33 3.03 8.65
C ARG A 19 -22.84 3.41 10.04
N ALA A 20 -23.39 4.43 10.67
CA ALA A 20 -23.01 4.80 12.04
C ALA A 20 -23.44 3.77 13.11
N GLY A 21 -24.37 2.85 12.78
CA GLY A 21 -24.83 1.79 13.67
C GLY A 21 -24.03 0.49 13.62
N ASP A 22 -23.34 0.21 12.51
CA ASP A 22 -22.50 -0.99 12.37
C ASP A 22 -21.01 -0.62 12.45
N ARG A 23 -20.45 -0.67 13.65
CA ARG A 23 -19.04 -0.34 13.92
C ARG A 23 -18.05 -1.25 13.18
N GLY A 24 -18.50 -2.35 12.59
CA GLY A 24 -17.65 -3.36 11.97
C GLY A 24 -17.74 -3.48 10.44
N TRP A 25 -18.46 -2.62 9.74
CA TRP A 25 -18.73 -2.76 8.29
C TRP A 25 -17.49 -2.94 7.40
N PHE A 26 -16.33 -2.45 7.84
CA PHE A 26 -15.06 -2.51 7.10
C PHE A 26 -14.17 -3.70 7.52
N LEU A 27 -14.64 -4.51 8.47
CA LEU A 27 -13.94 -5.69 8.97
C LEU A 27 -14.37 -6.92 8.17
N LEU A 28 -13.40 -7.77 7.83
CA LEU A 28 -13.58 -9.06 7.20
C LEU A 28 -13.23 -10.13 8.23
N ASP A 29 -14.16 -11.04 8.55
CA ASP A 29 -13.94 -12.18 9.47
C ASP A 29 -13.31 -11.79 10.83
N SER A 30 -13.49 -10.54 11.28
CA SER A 30 -13.05 -10.07 12.59
C SER A 30 -14.10 -9.15 13.21
N ARG A 31 -14.12 -9.09 14.54
CA ARG A 31 -15.06 -8.28 15.31
C ARG A 31 -14.40 -7.02 15.84
N TRP A 32 -15.20 -6.07 16.28
CA TRP A 32 -14.73 -4.82 16.87
C TRP A 32 -13.81 -5.04 18.08
N GLU A 33 -14.13 -6.02 18.92
CA GLU A 33 -13.43 -6.33 20.15
C GLU A 33 -12.15 -7.14 19.96
N ASP A 34 -11.97 -7.74 18.77
CA ASP A 34 -10.82 -8.59 18.48
C ASP A 34 -9.50 -7.82 18.53
N ASP A 35 -8.45 -8.51 18.97
CA ASP A 35 -7.09 -7.95 19.01
C ASP A 35 -6.43 -7.89 17.63
N VAL A 36 -7.03 -8.50 16.64
CA VAL A 36 -6.59 -8.44 15.24
C VAL A 36 -7.76 -8.09 14.35
N TRP A 37 -7.68 -6.94 13.72
CA TRP A 37 -8.63 -6.55 12.70
C TRP A 37 -8.14 -6.96 11.32
N ILE A 38 -9.01 -7.57 10.54
CA ILE A 38 -8.80 -7.90 9.14
C ILE A 38 -9.64 -6.93 8.32
N LEU A 39 -9.01 -6.04 7.57
CA LEU A 39 -9.74 -5.01 6.81
C LEU A 39 -10.27 -5.60 5.50
N ALA A 40 -11.55 -5.36 5.24
CA ALA A 40 -12.16 -5.69 3.96
C ALA A 40 -11.53 -4.85 2.83
N PRO A 41 -11.21 -5.46 1.67
CA PRO A 41 -10.75 -4.72 0.50
C PRO A 41 -11.81 -3.71 0.05
N GLY A 42 -11.39 -2.58 -0.50
CA GLY A 42 -12.30 -1.55 -1.00
C GLY A 42 -12.94 -1.92 -2.34
N ASN A 43 -12.30 -2.77 -3.12
CA ASN A 43 -12.80 -3.32 -4.39
C ASN A 43 -12.10 -4.65 -4.70
N ALA A 44 -12.60 -5.38 -5.71
CA ALA A 44 -12.08 -6.69 -6.11
C ALA A 44 -10.63 -6.68 -6.64
N LEU A 45 -10.09 -5.50 -6.98
CA LEU A 45 -8.72 -5.33 -7.49
C LEU A 45 -7.73 -4.94 -6.37
N GLU A 46 -8.24 -4.62 -5.17
CA GLU A 46 -7.39 -4.29 -4.03
C GLU A 46 -6.97 -5.57 -3.30
N GLU A 47 -5.68 -5.69 -3.15
CA GLU A 47 -4.95 -6.59 -2.25
C GLU A 47 -5.35 -8.07 -2.28
N ARG A 48 -4.52 -8.86 -2.91
CA ARG A 48 -4.60 -10.33 -2.85
C ARG A 48 -4.47 -10.89 -1.42
N GLN A 49 -3.93 -10.10 -0.50
CA GLN A 49 -3.83 -10.45 0.92
C GLN A 49 -4.53 -9.40 1.77
N PRO A 50 -5.42 -9.81 2.69
CA PRO A 50 -6.12 -8.89 3.56
C PRO A 50 -5.14 -8.16 4.49
N VAL A 51 -5.35 -6.88 4.66
CA VAL A 51 -4.57 -6.06 5.59
C VAL A 51 -4.99 -6.38 7.02
N ARG A 52 -4.01 -6.66 7.87
CA ARG A 52 -4.21 -6.98 9.28
C ARG A 52 -3.70 -5.86 10.18
N LEU A 53 -4.52 -5.38 11.10
CA LEU A 53 -4.15 -4.44 12.15
C LEU A 53 -4.11 -5.18 13.48
N ARG A 54 -2.95 -5.22 14.12
CA ARG A 54 -2.75 -5.93 15.39
C ARG A 54 -2.75 -4.94 16.54
N TRP A 55 -3.73 -5.05 17.43
CA TRP A 55 -3.87 -4.23 18.65
C TRP A 55 -3.02 -4.77 19.82
N ASP A 56 -2.57 -6.03 19.74
CA ASP A 56 -1.76 -6.74 20.74
C ASP A 56 -0.25 -6.41 20.66
N PHE A 57 0.09 -5.15 20.44
CA PHE A 57 1.48 -4.71 20.37
C PHE A 57 2.02 -4.26 21.73
N ASP A 58 3.35 -4.33 21.87
CA ASP A 58 4.04 -3.90 23.08
C ASP A 58 4.25 -2.37 23.09
N LEU A 59 4.05 -1.77 24.25
CA LEU A 59 4.40 -0.39 24.56
C LEU A 59 5.86 -0.29 25.04
N ARG A 60 6.31 0.92 25.41
CA ARG A 60 7.72 1.14 25.75
C ARG A 60 8.14 0.48 27.07
N ASP A 61 7.22 0.33 27.99
CA ASP A 61 7.43 -0.34 29.29
C ASP A 61 7.35 -1.88 29.23
N GLY A 62 7.18 -2.44 28.04
CA GLY A 62 7.01 -3.88 27.79
C GLY A 62 5.62 -4.41 28.05
N ARG A 63 4.67 -3.57 28.42
CA ARG A 63 3.25 -3.94 28.58
C ARG A 63 2.55 -4.00 27.24
N ARG A 64 1.49 -4.80 27.19
CA ARG A 64 0.67 -4.90 25.99
C ARG A 64 -0.39 -3.82 25.94
N PHE A 65 -0.63 -3.26 24.78
CA PHE A 65 -1.70 -2.29 24.57
C PHE A 65 -3.11 -2.89 24.80
N THR A 66 -3.20 -4.22 24.84
CA THR A 66 -4.44 -4.96 25.18
C THR A 66 -4.72 -5.02 26.68
N ASP A 67 -3.80 -4.60 27.55
CA ASP A 67 -4.04 -4.56 28.99
C ASP A 67 -5.20 -3.61 29.33
N GLU A 68 -5.96 -3.94 30.39
CA GLU A 68 -7.20 -3.25 30.79
C GLU A 68 -6.98 -1.75 31.05
N ARG A 69 -5.84 -1.37 31.59
CA ARG A 69 -5.49 0.04 31.84
C ARG A 69 -5.52 0.92 30.58
N TYR A 70 -5.38 0.35 29.41
CA TYR A 70 -5.42 1.05 28.11
C TYR A 70 -6.76 0.92 27.40
N ALA A 71 -7.81 0.34 28.05
CA ALA A 71 -9.08 0.08 27.42
C ALA A 71 -9.71 1.33 26.78
N ALA A 72 -9.71 2.47 27.50
CA ALA A 72 -10.23 3.73 26.97
C ALA A 72 -9.40 4.26 25.78
N LEU A 73 -8.07 4.24 25.88
CA LEU A 73 -7.19 4.62 24.77
C LEU A 73 -7.38 3.71 23.55
N ARG A 74 -7.54 2.40 23.79
CA ARG A 74 -7.75 1.41 22.74
C ARG A 74 -9.09 1.63 22.04
N GLU A 75 -10.16 1.89 22.78
CA GLU A 75 -11.48 2.16 22.22
C GLU A 75 -11.45 3.43 21.33
N THR A 76 -10.93 4.54 21.85
CA THR A 76 -10.79 5.77 21.05
C THR A 76 -9.90 5.56 19.82
N SER A 77 -8.83 4.77 19.95
CA SER A 77 -7.95 4.42 18.83
C SER A 77 -8.69 3.62 17.75
N ARG A 78 -9.54 2.69 18.14
CA ARG A 78 -10.41 1.91 17.24
C ARG A 78 -11.40 2.81 16.51
N GLN A 79 -12.06 3.70 17.23
CA GLN A 79 -12.98 4.70 16.66
C GLN A 79 -12.26 5.57 15.61
N LEU A 80 -11.07 6.09 15.95
CA LEU A 80 -10.27 6.89 15.02
C LEU A 80 -9.91 6.11 13.75
N VAL A 81 -9.45 4.87 13.87
CA VAL A 81 -9.10 4.03 12.71
C VAL A 81 -10.32 3.75 11.83
N ALA A 82 -11.49 3.51 12.42
CA ALA A 82 -12.76 3.35 11.70
C ALA A 82 -13.16 4.63 10.94
N LEU A 83 -13.04 5.79 11.56
CA LEU A 83 -13.31 7.08 10.94
C LEU A 83 -12.32 7.37 9.80
N ILE A 84 -11.03 7.11 10.00
CA ILE A 84 -10.00 7.21 8.95
C ILE A 84 -10.34 6.29 7.77
N ARG A 85 -10.78 5.05 8.04
CA ARG A 85 -11.19 4.12 6.98
C ARG A 85 -12.41 4.61 6.22
N SER A 86 -13.36 5.24 6.90
CA SER A 86 -14.62 5.71 6.30
C SER A 86 -14.45 6.97 5.48
N ARG A 87 -13.57 7.90 5.90
CA ARG A 87 -13.48 9.25 5.32
C ARG A 87 -12.05 9.79 5.33
N SER A 88 -11.52 10.11 4.16
CA SER A 88 -10.29 10.88 4.01
C SER A 88 -10.53 12.36 4.30
N LEU A 89 -9.58 13.04 4.95
CA LEU A 89 -9.65 14.50 5.16
C LEU A 89 -9.61 15.30 3.86
N SER A 90 -8.94 14.77 2.83
CA SER A 90 -8.75 15.48 1.56
C SER A 90 -9.88 15.27 0.56
N THR A 91 -10.46 14.05 0.52
CA THR A 91 -11.44 13.68 -0.51
C THR A 91 -12.82 13.34 0.06
N GLY A 92 -12.93 13.14 1.37
CA GLY A 92 -14.15 12.63 2.01
C GLY A 92 -14.50 11.18 1.68
N LEU A 93 -13.71 10.52 0.81
CA LEU A 93 -13.93 9.13 0.37
C LEU A 93 -13.25 8.14 1.32
N PRO A 94 -13.70 6.88 1.38
CA PRO A 94 -13.05 5.82 2.13
C PRO A 94 -11.59 5.63 1.71
N LEU A 95 -10.70 5.49 2.68
CA LEU A 95 -9.30 5.19 2.41
C LEU A 95 -9.09 3.71 2.10
N ARG A 96 -8.07 3.40 1.29
CA ARG A 96 -7.64 2.02 1.03
C ARG A 96 -7.11 1.36 2.30
N PRO A 97 -7.30 0.04 2.48
CA PRO A 97 -6.78 -0.70 3.64
C PRO A 97 -5.29 -0.48 3.91
N SER A 98 -4.45 -0.48 2.87
CA SER A 98 -3.01 -0.21 2.99
C SER A 98 -2.70 1.19 3.54
N THR A 99 -3.47 2.20 3.15
CA THR A 99 -3.35 3.56 3.70
C THR A 99 -3.77 3.61 5.16
N VAL A 100 -4.86 2.90 5.52
CA VAL A 100 -5.30 2.78 6.93
C VAL A 100 -4.23 2.09 7.78
N ALA A 101 -3.59 1.04 7.27
CA ALA A 101 -2.47 0.38 7.96
C ALA A 101 -1.29 1.32 8.22
N GLN A 102 -1.00 2.24 7.29
CA GLN A 102 0.02 3.27 7.50
C GLN A 102 -0.37 4.24 8.64
N TYR A 103 -1.62 4.68 8.71
CA TYR A 103 -2.11 5.51 9.82
C TYR A 103 -2.12 4.73 11.14
N PHE A 104 -2.51 3.46 11.12
CA PHE A 104 -2.42 2.60 12.29
C PHE A 104 -0.99 2.47 12.82
N HIS A 105 -0.01 2.29 11.94
CA HIS A 105 1.40 2.29 12.34
C HIS A 105 1.82 3.63 12.96
N THR A 106 1.35 4.74 12.38
CA THR A 106 1.57 6.09 12.92
C THR A 106 0.95 6.25 14.31
N LEU A 107 -0.28 5.76 14.49
CA LEU A 107 -0.99 5.76 15.77
C LEU A 107 -0.25 4.93 16.84
N ARG A 108 0.24 3.74 16.49
CA ARG A 108 1.07 2.93 17.39
C ARG A 108 2.31 3.69 17.85
N CYS A 109 2.93 4.44 16.96
CA CYS A 109 4.10 5.26 17.29
C CYS A 109 3.75 6.37 18.29
N LEU A 110 2.58 7.02 18.11
CA LEU A 110 2.06 8.02 19.04
C LEU A 110 1.77 7.38 20.42
N LEU A 111 1.06 6.25 20.45
CA LEU A 111 0.73 5.55 21.71
C LEU A 111 1.96 5.09 22.48
N GLN A 112 3.01 4.62 21.79
CA GLN A 112 4.28 4.28 22.42
C GLN A 112 5.00 5.50 23.01
N TRP A 113 4.88 6.67 22.40
CA TRP A 113 5.41 7.90 22.94
C TRP A 113 4.57 8.37 24.14
N MET A 114 3.24 8.39 24.01
CA MET A 114 2.32 8.76 25.10
C MET A 114 2.55 7.91 26.35
N ASP A 115 2.72 6.60 26.20
CA ASP A 115 3.02 5.71 27.32
C ASP A 115 4.36 6.06 27.99
N GLY A 116 5.40 6.36 27.21
CA GLY A 116 6.69 6.76 27.72
C GLY A 116 6.70 8.10 28.45
N GLU A 117 5.82 9.03 28.08
CA GLU A 117 5.66 10.36 28.70
C GLU A 117 4.54 10.38 29.76
N GLY A 118 3.85 9.25 29.99
CA GLY A 118 2.81 9.13 31.02
C GLY A 118 1.44 9.68 30.63
N PHE A 119 1.19 9.93 29.36
CA PHE A 119 -0.13 10.35 28.88
C PHE A 119 -1.10 9.15 28.83
N SER A 120 -2.22 9.24 29.52
CA SER A 120 -3.24 8.18 29.60
C SER A 120 -4.47 8.44 28.70
N ARG A 121 -4.57 9.62 28.07
CA ARG A 121 -5.70 10.03 27.21
C ARG A 121 -5.27 11.04 26.17
N PHE A 122 -5.94 11.05 25.00
CA PHE A 122 -5.63 11.98 23.93
C PHE A 122 -5.98 13.43 24.28
N GLY A 123 -7.04 13.65 25.05
CA GLY A 123 -7.44 14.99 25.49
C GLY A 123 -6.46 15.64 26.48
N ALA A 124 -5.48 14.89 26.99
CA ALA A 124 -4.38 15.46 27.81
C ALA A 124 -3.24 16.02 26.94
N LEU A 125 -3.22 15.72 25.65
CA LEU A 125 -2.23 16.29 24.74
C LEU A 125 -2.57 17.75 24.48
N ASP A 126 -1.57 18.60 24.58
CA ASP A 126 -1.63 20.04 24.32
C ASP A 126 -0.63 20.43 23.21
N PRO A 127 -0.59 21.69 22.76
CA PRO A 127 0.37 22.14 21.75
C PRO A 127 1.85 21.91 22.13
N PRO A 128 2.30 22.14 23.38
CA PRO A 128 3.64 21.73 23.83
C PRO A 128 3.91 20.25 23.64
N ALA A 129 3.01 19.35 24.06
CA ALA A 129 3.15 17.90 23.88
C ALA A 129 3.29 17.51 22.39
N LEU A 130 2.57 18.20 21.48
CA LEU A 130 2.75 18.00 20.04
C LEU A 130 4.16 18.35 19.56
N LEU A 131 4.76 19.42 20.07
CA LEU A 131 6.13 19.82 19.74
C LEU A 131 7.15 18.82 20.30
N GLU A 132 6.94 18.32 21.52
CA GLU A 132 7.77 17.27 22.14
C GLU A 132 7.68 15.96 21.35
N PHE A 133 6.49 15.54 20.97
CA PHE A 133 6.31 14.37 20.08
C PHE A 133 7.03 14.56 18.74
N GLN A 134 6.94 15.75 18.14
CA GLN A 134 7.63 16.08 16.92
C GLN A 134 9.15 16.00 17.06
N GLN A 135 9.69 16.53 18.17
CA GLN A 135 11.11 16.46 18.47
C GLN A 135 11.56 15.01 18.71
N TRP A 136 10.78 14.25 19.47
CA TRP A 136 11.03 12.83 19.69
C TRP A 136 11.02 12.04 18.38
N LEU A 137 10.09 12.30 17.46
CA LEU A 137 10.08 11.67 16.13
C LEU A 137 11.35 11.94 15.35
N ARG A 138 11.91 13.17 15.44
CA ARG A 138 13.12 13.55 14.71
C ARG A 138 14.37 12.93 15.30
N THR A 139 14.43 12.79 16.63
CA THR A 139 15.60 12.29 17.35
C THR A 139 15.63 10.77 17.50
N ARG A 140 14.48 10.10 17.35
CA ARG A 140 14.41 8.64 17.47
C ARG A 140 15.17 7.96 16.33
N PRO A 141 16.21 7.14 16.65
CA PRO A 141 16.93 6.41 15.63
C PRO A 141 15.98 5.46 14.87
N LEU A 142 16.12 5.41 13.56
CA LEU A 142 15.48 4.39 12.74
C LEU A 142 16.23 3.07 12.96
N THR A 143 15.51 1.97 13.15
CA THR A 143 16.10 0.64 13.27
C THR A 143 16.97 0.36 12.03
N GLY A 144 18.28 0.27 12.22
CA GLY A 144 19.26 0.00 11.16
C GLY A 144 19.82 1.23 10.41
N HIS A 145 19.39 2.47 10.71
CA HIS A 145 19.94 3.68 10.10
C HIS A 145 20.09 4.82 11.11
N PRO A 146 21.26 5.47 11.18
CA PRO A 146 21.49 6.62 12.07
C PRO A 146 20.87 7.93 11.57
N SER A 147 20.17 7.92 10.44
CA SER A 147 19.62 9.12 9.82
C SER A 147 18.33 9.60 10.48
N GLN A 148 18.19 10.92 10.58
CA GLN A 148 16.94 11.55 11.00
C GLN A 148 15.78 11.16 10.07
N ARG A 149 14.57 11.09 10.61
CA ARG A 149 13.38 10.81 9.80
C ARG A 149 13.17 11.88 8.75
N ALA A 150 12.87 11.44 7.53
CA ALA A 150 12.53 12.35 6.44
C ALA A 150 11.30 13.22 6.82
N PRO A 151 11.27 14.51 6.42
CA PRO A 151 10.14 15.42 6.70
C PRO A 151 8.77 14.84 6.33
N GLY A 152 8.67 14.07 5.22
CA GLY A 152 7.44 13.39 4.82
C GLY A 152 6.95 12.34 5.81
N THR A 153 7.86 11.69 6.53
CA THR A 153 7.50 10.76 7.60
C THR A 153 6.97 11.53 8.81
N VAL A 154 7.61 12.61 9.21
CA VAL A 154 7.15 13.48 10.30
C VAL A 154 5.78 14.06 9.95
N GLN A 155 5.60 14.59 8.74
CA GLN A 155 4.32 15.12 8.27
C GLN A 155 3.17 14.11 8.41
N ARG A 156 3.41 12.84 8.07
CA ARG A 156 2.39 11.79 8.22
C ARG A 156 1.97 11.60 9.67
N HIS A 157 2.90 11.66 10.62
CA HIS A 157 2.58 11.56 12.04
C HIS A 157 1.77 12.76 12.52
N LEU A 158 2.13 13.96 12.08
CA LEU A 158 1.39 15.17 12.41
C LEU A 158 -0.01 15.18 11.79
N TYR A 159 -0.17 14.59 10.60
CA TYR A 159 -1.48 14.48 9.94
C TYR A 159 -2.49 13.65 10.74
N LEU A 160 -2.02 12.76 11.61
CA LEU A 160 -2.88 12.01 12.53
C LEU A 160 -3.62 12.95 13.49
N PHE A 161 -2.96 14.02 13.98
CA PHE A 161 -3.59 15.01 14.84
C PHE A 161 -4.69 15.81 14.12
N ALA A 162 -4.55 16.03 12.81
CA ALA A 162 -5.62 16.62 12.00
C ALA A 162 -6.86 15.72 11.95
N TYR A 163 -6.69 14.40 11.92
CA TYR A 163 -7.81 13.45 12.03
C TYR A 163 -8.46 13.51 13.40
N PHE A 164 -7.70 13.51 14.49
CA PHE A 164 -8.23 13.67 15.84
C PHE A 164 -9.04 14.96 15.95
N HIS A 165 -8.45 16.09 15.55
CA HIS A 165 -9.13 17.39 15.62
C HIS A 165 -10.40 17.42 14.77
N ARG A 166 -10.35 16.89 13.55
CA ARG A 166 -11.50 16.86 12.63
C ARG A 166 -12.64 16.00 13.15
N PHE A 167 -12.34 14.88 13.79
CA PHE A 167 -13.33 13.92 14.27
C PHE A 167 -13.60 14.03 15.77
N ARG A 168 -13.14 15.09 16.43
CA ARG A 168 -13.27 15.24 17.89
C ARG A 168 -14.70 15.12 18.44
N GLY A 169 -15.70 15.45 17.65
CA GLY A 169 -17.11 15.31 18.04
C GLY A 169 -17.68 13.89 17.85
N GLU A 170 -16.88 12.97 17.28
CA GLU A 170 -17.29 11.59 16.99
C GLU A 170 -16.42 10.57 17.76
N LEU A 171 -15.44 11.05 18.53
CA LEU A 171 -14.53 10.26 19.37
C LEU A 171 -14.86 10.44 20.83
N ASP A 172 -14.72 9.37 21.61
CA ASP A 172 -14.92 9.42 23.07
C ASP A 172 -13.87 10.28 23.77
N ASP A 173 -12.66 10.37 23.21
CA ASP A 173 -11.57 11.22 23.67
C ASP A 173 -10.77 11.73 22.46
N SER A 174 -10.31 12.99 22.51
CA SER A 174 -9.61 13.61 21.39
C SER A 174 -8.76 14.81 21.83
N VAL A 175 -7.87 15.25 20.94
CA VAL A 175 -7.15 16.51 21.12
C VAL A 175 -8.12 17.70 21.00
N CYS A 176 -8.00 18.66 21.93
CA CYS A 176 -8.90 19.82 22.02
C CYS A 176 -8.42 21.03 21.22
N PHE A 177 -7.24 21.01 20.63
CA PHE A 177 -6.64 22.12 19.89
C PHE A 177 -6.52 21.81 18.39
N ASP A 178 -6.46 22.85 17.57
CA ASP A 178 -6.09 22.71 16.16
C ASP A 178 -4.57 22.54 16.05
N PRO A 179 -4.06 21.37 15.60
CA PRO A 179 -2.64 21.09 15.54
C PRO A 179 -1.86 21.99 14.56
N PHE A 180 -2.58 22.68 13.68
CA PHE A 180 -1.98 23.48 12.63
C PHE A 180 -2.47 24.93 12.61
N ALA A 181 -3.09 25.43 13.69
CA ALA A 181 -3.70 26.76 13.78
C ALA A 181 -2.89 27.85 13.03
N GLY A 182 -3.24 28.11 11.75
CA GLY A 182 -2.59 29.10 10.90
C GLY A 182 -1.25 28.71 10.27
N HIS A 183 -0.75 27.50 10.47
CA HIS A 183 0.52 27.03 9.89
C HIS A 183 0.32 25.95 8.82
N ASP A 184 1.14 25.97 7.77
CA ASP A 184 1.20 24.88 6.80
C ASP A 184 1.78 23.63 7.47
N GLN A 185 1.09 22.50 7.33
CA GLN A 185 1.52 21.19 7.84
C GLN A 185 2.92 20.79 7.36
N ARG A 186 3.32 21.25 6.18
CA ARG A 186 4.65 21.00 5.63
C ARG A 186 5.72 21.76 6.40
N GLN A 187 5.46 23.03 6.70
CA GLN A 187 6.37 23.83 7.51
C GLN A 187 6.53 23.23 8.91
N ALA A 188 5.41 22.82 9.55
CA ALA A 188 5.44 22.11 10.81
C ALA A 188 6.28 20.82 10.75
N ALA A 189 6.24 20.08 9.65
CA ALA A 189 7.04 18.88 9.45
C ALA A 189 8.52 19.14 9.14
N GLY A 190 8.93 20.40 8.97
CA GLY A 190 10.31 20.77 8.63
C GLY A 190 10.60 20.76 7.13
N TYR A 191 9.56 20.88 6.29
CA TYR A 191 9.78 21.19 4.89
C TYR A 191 10.13 22.69 4.76
N HIS A 192 11.33 22.98 4.30
CA HIS A 192 11.74 24.31 3.91
C HIS A 192 11.69 24.42 2.38
N GLU A 193 11.40 25.60 1.86
CA GLU A 193 11.50 25.89 0.44
C GLU A 193 12.90 25.51 -0.05
N GLY A 194 12.99 24.72 -1.11
CA GLY A 194 14.26 24.21 -1.65
C GLY A 194 14.62 22.76 -1.26
N LEU A 195 14.00 22.15 -0.24
CA LEU A 195 14.25 20.73 0.12
C LEU A 195 13.54 19.71 -0.79
N ARG A 196 12.70 20.13 -1.70
CA ARG A 196 12.20 19.25 -2.75
C ARG A 196 13.34 18.96 -3.72
N ARG A 197 14.11 17.91 -3.43
CA ARG A 197 14.84 17.23 -4.50
C ARG A 197 13.80 16.47 -5.31
N PRO A 198 13.48 16.89 -6.55
CA PRO A 198 12.72 16.02 -7.43
C PRO A 198 13.46 14.68 -7.49
N TRP A 199 12.73 13.58 -7.71
CA TRP A 199 13.36 12.31 -8.06
C TRP A 199 14.37 12.61 -9.15
N PRO A 200 15.62 12.09 -9.04
CA PRO A 200 16.62 12.35 -10.07
C PRO A 200 16.01 11.94 -11.41
N TYR A 201 15.99 12.89 -12.31
CA TYR A 201 15.51 12.67 -13.68
C TYR A 201 16.38 11.57 -14.31
N THR A 202 15.76 10.53 -14.85
CA THR A 202 16.49 9.52 -15.60
C THR A 202 16.97 10.17 -16.91
N PRO A 203 18.28 10.22 -17.17
CA PRO A 203 18.77 10.85 -18.39
C PRO A 203 18.11 10.22 -19.62
N ASP A 204 17.76 11.03 -20.62
CA ASP A 204 17.10 10.58 -21.84
C ASP A 204 17.88 9.47 -22.55
N THR A 205 19.19 9.53 -22.54
CA THR A 205 20.07 8.49 -23.10
C THR A 205 19.85 7.12 -22.47
N VAL A 206 19.57 7.08 -21.15
CA VAL A 206 19.26 5.84 -20.43
C VAL A 206 17.81 5.42 -20.67
N ALA A 207 16.88 6.36 -20.60
CA ALA A 207 15.45 6.11 -20.78
C ALA A 207 15.15 5.59 -22.19
N VAL A 208 15.65 6.27 -23.22
CA VAL A 208 15.46 5.87 -24.63
C VAL A 208 16.07 4.50 -24.90
N ALA A 209 17.29 4.24 -24.43
CA ALA A 209 17.93 2.94 -24.60
C ALA A 209 17.14 1.81 -23.91
N LEU A 210 16.61 2.08 -22.71
CA LEU A 210 15.78 1.11 -21.97
C LEU A 210 14.48 0.80 -22.70
N VAL A 211 13.79 1.83 -23.20
CA VAL A 211 12.53 1.66 -23.95
C VAL A 211 12.79 0.92 -25.26
N GLN A 212 13.86 1.25 -25.98
CA GLN A 212 14.23 0.56 -27.22
C GLN A 212 14.50 -0.92 -26.95
N ALA A 213 15.30 -1.25 -25.93
CA ALA A 213 15.56 -2.63 -25.53
C ALA A 213 14.27 -3.38 -25.16
N ALA A 214 13.34 -2.71 -24.47
CA ALA A 214 12.04 -3.29 -24.15
C ALA A 214 11.19 -3.57 -25.40
N ILE A 215 11.16 -2.66 -26.36
CA ILE A 215 10.48 -2.84 -27.66
C ILE A 215 11.10 -4.01 -28.43
N ASP A 216 12.43 -4.12 -28.45
CA ASP A 216 13.14 -5.21 -29.13
C ASP A 216 12.79 -6.57 -28.51
N ILE A 217 12.73 -6.65 -27.16
CA ILE A 217 12.28 -7.86 -26.44
C ILE A 217 10.83 -8.20 -26.82
N LEU A 218 9.91 -7.22 -26.80
CA LEU A 218 8.50 -7.44 -27.16
C LEU A 218 8.37 -7.94 -28.59
N THR A 219 9.07 -7.33 -29.52
CA THR A 219 8.98 -7.69 -30.93
C THR A 219 9.52 -9.09 -31.20
N ARG A 220 10.62 -9.47 -30.55
CA ARG A 220 11.27 -10.75 -30.75
C ARG A 220 10.63 -11.88 -29.97
N ASP A 221 10.38 -11.68 -28.65
CA ASP A 221 10.03 -12.77 -27.76
C ASP A 221 8.51 -12.98 -27.60
N ALA A 222 7.66 -11.95 -27.81
CA ALA A 222 6.21 -12.11 -27.69
C ALA A 222 5.63 -13.13 -28.66
N PRO A 223 5.96 -13.11 -29.98
CA PRO A 223 5.44 -14.13 -30.90
C PRO A 223 5.85 -15.55 -30.50
N ILE A 224 7.08 -15.72 -29.99
CA ILE A 224 7.63 -17.01 -29.58
C ILE A 224 6.86 -17.55 -28.36
N VAL A 225 6.68 -16.73 -27.35
CA VAL A 225 5.95 -17.10 -26.12
C VAL A 225 4.48 -17.38 -26.43
N LEU A 226 3.82 -16.51 -27.19
CA LEU A 226 2.42 -16.69 -27.56
C LEU A 226 2.17 -18.00 -28.35
N ARG A 227 3.11 -18.40 -29.19
CA ARG A 227 3.07 -19.67 -29.93
C ARG A 227 3.27 -20.88 -29.02
N ALA A 228 4.17 -20.79 -28.02
CA ALA A 228 4.47 -21.87 -27.10
C ALA A 228 3.40 -22.04 -25.98
N TRP A 229 2.70 -20.96 -25.63
CA TRP A 229 1.75 -20.92 -24.52
C TRP A 229 0.60 -21.94 -24.58
N PRO A 230 -0.12 -22.13 -25.73
CA PRO A 230 -1.17 -23.14 -25.84
C PRO A 230 -0.67 -24.54 -25.56
N THR A 231 0.49 -24.92 -26.10
CA THR A 231 1.13 -26.23 -25.90
C THR A 231 1.45 -26.45 -24.41
N TYR A 232 2.03 -25.46 -23.75
CA TYR A 232 2.27 -25.52 -22.32
C TYR A 232 0.99 -25.66 -21.52
N ARG A 233 -0.02 -24.84 -21.81
CA ARG A 233 -1.32 -24.84 -21.12
C ARG A 233 -2.01 -26.20 -21.24
N GLN A 234 -2.05 -26.77 -22.42
CA GLN A 234 -2.65 -28.09 -22.68
C GLN A 234 -1.93 -29.19 -21.90
N ALA A 235 -0.59 -29.19 -21.89
CA ALA A 235 0.20 -30.18 -21.17
C ALA A 235 0.10 -30.00 -19.64
N ALA A 236 -0.12 -28.79 -19.15
CA ALA A 236 -0.27 -28.48 -17.73
C ALA A 236 -1.66 -28.88 -17.18
N THR A 237 -2.72 -28.75 -17.98
CA THR A 237 -4.10 -29.08 -17.56
C THR A 237 -4.43 -30.59 -17.62
N GLY A 238 -3.67 -31.39 -18.38
CA GLY A 238 -3.96 -32.80 -18.68
C GLY A 238 -3.60 -33.81 -17.60
N GLY A 239 -3.39 -33.48 -16.33
CA GLY A 239 -3.00 -34.45 -15.30
C GLY A 239 -3.36 -34.10 -13.88
N ARG A 240 -4.00 -35.05 -13.15
CA ARG A 240 -4.22 -35.01 -11.70
C ARG A 240 -2.90 -35.32 -10.97
N GLY A 241 -2.15 -34.31 -10.56
CA GLY A 241 -0.93 -34.44 -9.74
C GLY A 241 -0.14 -33.16 -9.70
N ALA A 242 0.08 -32.60 -8.52
CA ALA A 242 0.91 -31.40 -8.34
C ALA A 242 2.39 -31.75 -8.31
N GLY A 243 3.25 -30.95 -8.92
CA GLY A 243 4.70 -31.01 -8.73
C GLY A 243 5.53 -31.33 -9.99
N HIS A 244 6.71 -31.87 -9.79
CA HIS A 244 7.77 -32.09 -10.79
C HIS A 244 7.33 -32.89 -12.05
N ALA A 245 6.33 -33.78 -11.93
CA ALA A 245 5.79 -34.55 -13.05
C ALA A 245 5.11 -33.65 -14.12
N HIS A 246 4.50 -32.52 -13.73
CA HIS A 246 3.90 -31.57 -14.66
C HIS A 246 4.96 -30.84 -15.48
N THR A 247 6.01 -30.37 -14.82
CA THR A 247 7.10 -29.66 -15.48
C THR A 247 7.80 -30.53 -16.52
N GLY A 248 8.00 -31.83 -16.20
CA GLY A 248 8.61 -32.79 -17.13
C GLY A 248 7.74 -33.06 -18.36
N ARG A 249 6.41 -33.18 -18.19
CA ARG A 249 5.46 -33.41 -19.29
C ARG A 249 5.37 -32.19 -20.19
N ALA A 250 5.21 -31.01 -19.62
CA ALA A 250 5.14 -29.76 -20.35
C ALA A 250 6.46 -29.48 -21.12
N THR A 251 7.62 -29.74 -20.51
CA THR A 251 8.91 -29.60 -21.18
C THR A 251 9.03 -30.56 -22.38
N ARG A 252 8.54 -31.80 -22.25
CA ARG A 252 8.54 -32.77 -23.37
C ARG A 252 7.61 -32.31 -24.50
N ALA A 253 6.41 -31.80 -24.18
CA ALA A 253 5.47 -31.27 -25.16
C ALA A 253 6.06 -30.05 -25.90
N LEU A 254 6.71 -29.14 -25.19
CA LEU A 254 7.36 -27.97 -25.80
C LEU A 254 8.51 -28.40 -26.74
N ARG A 255 9.34 -29.37 -26.33
CA ARG A 255 10.40 -29.93 -27.24
C ARG A 255 9.83 -30.57 -28.46
N SER A 256 8.76 -31.36 -28.33
CA SER A 256 8.13 -32.01 -29.48
C SER A 256 7.51 -30.97 -30.45
N ALA A 257 6.83 -29.94 -29.89
CA ALA A 257 6.26 -28.87 -30.71
C ALA A 257 7.31 -28.00 -31.40
N SER A 258 8.54 -27.93 -30.84
CA SER A 258 9.66 -27.18 -31.42
C SER A 258 10.52 -28.02 -32.36
N ALA A 259 10.29 -29.31 -32.46
CA ALA A 259 10.98 -30.18 -33.42
C ALA A 259 10.50 -29.85 -34.84
N GLY A 260 11.33 -29.19 -35.63
CA GLY A 260 11.01 -28.74 -37.00
C GLY A 260 10.94 -27.22 -37.17
N ILE A 261 11.09 -26.45 -36.11
CA ILE A 261 11.24 -25.00 -36.20
C ILE A 261 12.72 -24.70 -36.49
N PRO A 262 13.05 -23.93 -37.53
CA PRO A 262 14.45 -23.55 -37.82
C PRO A 262 15.10 -22.84 -36.63
N ASP A 263 16.41 -23.05 -36.42
CA ASP A 263 17.15 -22.45 -35.31
C ASP A 263 17.12 -20.91 -35.29
N GLY A 264 16.82 -20.24 -36.40
CA GLY A 264 16.64 -18.80 -36.49
C GLY A 264 15.45 -18.24 -35.71
N ASP A 265 14.42 -19.07 -35.42
CA ASP A 265 13.20 -18.67 -34.70
C ASP A 265 13.27 -18.92 -33.18
N SER A 266 14.41 -19.43 -32.68
CA SER A 266 14.66 -19.67 -31.23
C SER A 266 13.48 -20.29 -30.47
N PRO A 267 13.02 -21.51 -30.81
CA PRO A 267 11.82 -22.10 -30.21
C PRO A 267 12.03 -22.37 -28.71
N VAL A 268 10.93 -22.22 -27.92
CA VAL A 268 10.93 -22.53 -26.49
C VAL A 268 10.97 -24.05 -26.28
N ARG A 269 12.04 -24.55 -25.66
CA ARG A 269 12.30 -25.99 -25.48
C ARG A 269 12.06 -26.50 -24.05
N SER A 270 11.81 -25.60 -23.10
CA SER A 270 11.59 -25.98 -21.70
C SER A 270 10.63 -25.01 -21.00
N VAL A 271 9.99 -25.50 -19.92
CA VAL A 271 9.14 -24.66 -19.06
C VAL A 271 9.94 -23.54 -18.42
N ARG A 272 11.19 -23.82 -18.00
CA ARG A 272 12.08 -22.79 -17.43
C ARG A 272 12.34 -21.65 -18.41
N GLU A 273 12.61 -21.98 -19.66
CA GLU A 273 12.81 -20.99 -20.71
C GLU A 273 11.54 -20.20 -21.00
N LEU A 274 10.36 -20.87 -21.03
CA LEU A 274 9.08 -20.20 -21.20
C LEU A 274 8.83 -19.19 -20.09
N VAL A 275 9.03 -19.59 -18.83
CA VAL A 275 8.87 -18.70 -17.67
C VAL A 275 9.82 -17.50 -17.76
N LEU A 276 11.11 -17.74 -18.04
CA LEU A 276 12.08 -16.66 -18.16
C LEU A 276 11.71 -15.64 -19.26
N ARG A 277 11.32 -16.11 -20.43
CA ARG A 277 10.89 -15.22 -21.54
C ARG A 277 9.59 -14.50 -21.19
N THR A 278 8.66 -15.15 -20.49
CA THR A 278 7.43 -14.53 -20.02
C THR A 278 7.72 -13.42 -19.02
N ASP A 279 8.60 -13.65 -18.06
CA ASP A 279 9.01 -12.64 -17.07
C ASP A 279 9.70 -11.44 -17.76
N LEU A 280 10.54 -11.69 -18.75
CA LEU A 280 11.15 -10.63 -19.56
C LEU A 280 10.11 -9.84 -20.35
N LEU A 281 9.09 -10.48 -20.91
CA LEU A 281 7.98 -9.79 -21.60
C LEU A 281 7.18 -8.93 -20.64
N TYR A 282 6.87 -9.42 -19.43
CA TYR A 282 6.20 -8.59 -18.42
C TYR A 282 7.04 -7.37 -18.05
N ALA A 283 8.34 -7.55 -17.83
CA ALA A 283 9.25 -6.44 -17.55
C ALA A 283 9.30 -5.43 -18.72
N ALA A 284 9.37 -5.90 -19.96
CA ALA A 284 9.38 -5.06 -21.14
C ALA A 284 8.05 -4.30 -21.32
N CYS A 285 6.90 -4.96 -21.14
CA CYS A 285 5.60 -4.30 -21.14
C CYS A 285 5.51 -3.21 -20.06
N PHE A 286 5.99 -3.52 -18.85
CA PHE A 286 6.02 -2.57 -17.76
C PHE A 286 6.83 -1.31 -18.10
N VAL A 287 8.03 -1.48 -18.68
CA VAL A 287 8.90 -0.37 -19.10
C VAL A 287 8.19 0.51 -20.13
N VAL A 288 7.66 -0.09 -21.20
CA VAL A 288 7.02 0.64 -22.30
C VAL A 288 5.78 1.39 -21.80
N ILE A 289 4.90 0.73 -21.03
CA ILE A 289 3.68 1.35 -20.50
C ILE A 289 4.03 2.47 -19.52
N SER A 290 4.98 2.23 -18.61
CA SER A 290 5.41 3.23 -17.62
C SER A 290 5.97 4.49 -18.29
N TYR A 291 6.73 4.32 -19.36
CA TYR A 291 7.34 5.43 -20.06
C TYR A 291 6.34 6.21 -20.93
N LEU A 292 5.47 5.51 -21.66
CA LEU A 292 4.54 6.15 -22.60
C LEU A 292 3.30 6.74 -21.92
N VAL A 293 2.82 6.13 -20.86
CA VAL A 293 1.53 6.51 -20.24
C VAL A 293 1.75 7.20 -18.89
N GLY A 294 2.91 7.00 -18.25
CA GLY A 294 3.24 7.58 -16.94
C GLY A 294 2.33 7.14 -15.78
N PRO A 295 1.69 5.94 -15.83
CA PRO A 295 0.83 5.49 -14.74
C PRO A 295 1.66 5.17 -13.50
N ARG A 296 1.00 5.13 -12.35
CA ARG A 296 1.63 4.62 -11.13
C ARG A 296 1.87 3.12 -11.26
N VAL A 297 2.95 2.63 -10.61
CA VAL A 297 3.28 1.19 -10.60
C VAL A 297 2.08 0.33 -10.19
N SER A 298 1.31 0.78 -9.19
CA SER A 298 0.09 0.10 -8.75
C SER A 298 -1.04 0.07 -9.78
N GLU A 299 -1.03 0.95 -10.77
CA GLU A 299 -2.04 0.99 -11.85
C GLU A 299 -1.69 0.07 -13.01
N ILE A 300 -0.41 -0.31 -13.13
CA ILE A 300 0.06 -1.25 -14.16
C ILE A 300 -0.01 -2.70 -13.68
N LEU A 301 0.22 -2.94 -12.38
CA LEU A 301 0.35 -4.30 -11.83
C LEU A 301 -1.00 -4.88 -11.35
N HIS A 302 -2.07 -4.16 -11.51
CA HIS A 302 -3.46 -4.58 -11.23
C HIS A 302 -4.22 -4.78 -12.53
#